data_095beff4b9596f5d197905fbd12efef3
#
_entry.id   095beff4b9596f5d197905fbd12efef3
#
_cell.length_a   1.000
_cell.length_b   1.000
_cell.length_c   1.000
_cell.angle_alpha   90.00
_cell.angle_beta   90.00
_cell.angle_gamma   90.00
#
_symmetry.space_group_name_H-M   'P 1'
#
loop_
_entity.id
_entity.type
_entity.pdbx_description
1 polymer ?
#
loop_
_entity_poly.entity_id
_entity_poly.type
_entity_poly.pdbx_seq_one_letter_code
_entity_poly.pdbx_strand_id
1 'polypeptide(L)'
;MCLLEATNINEGRGTTKPFKRFGAPWLHNQKLAIELNNLNLPGVAFKPITFIPIDIKGMANNPKYEKQICNGVELIITNRNDFNSVNTGIKIISLISRFHSEKFEINESNMNRLWGKKNFQKIINLNGEFANNELIKTFQELSKKYHFYD
;
A
#
# COMPACT_ATOMS: atom_id res chain seq x y z
N MET A 1 -0.50 4.72 1.59
CA MET A 1 0.24 3.95 0.54
C MET A 1 1.76 4.01 0.65
N CYS A 2 2.32 4.87 1.53
CA CYS A 2 3.79 4.99 1.72
C CYS A 2 4.48 3.66 2.09
N LEU A 3 3.82 2.74 2.77
CA LEU A 3 4.39 1.42 3.09
C LEU A 3 4.90 0.65 1.86
N LEU A 4 4.30 0.85 0.68
CA LEU A 4 4.75 0.23 -0.57
C LEU A 4 6.12 0.76 -1.05
N GLU A 5 6.58 1.90 -0.57
CA GLU A 5 7.92 2.41 -0.88
C GLU A 5 9.02 1.45 -0.39
N ALA A 6 8.75 0.72 0.69
CA ALA A 6 9.66 -0.28 1.24
C ALA A 6 9.53 -1.66 0.58
N THR A 7 8.88 -1.76 -0.56
CA THR A 7 8.70 -3.02 -1.30
C THR A 7 9.23 -2.89 -2.73
N ASN A 8 9.26 -3.99 -3.46
CA ASN A 8 9.54 -3.98 -4.90
C ASN A 8 8.31 -3.69 -5.78
N ILE A 9 7.21 -3.16 -5.20
CA ILE A 9 6.06 -2.65 -5.94
C ILE A 9 6.27 -1.18 -6.29
N ASN A 10 5.94 -0.77 -7.51
CA ASN A 10 5.85 0.66 -7.85
C ASN A 10 4.58 1.23 -7.21
N GLU A 11 4.73 2.28 -6.43
CA GLU A 11 3.67 2.97 -5.69
C GLU A 11 3.01 4.11 -6.49
N GLY A 12 3.07 4.03 -7.81
CA GLY A 12 2.50 5.02 -8.74
C GLY A 12 3.42 6.20 -9.03
N ARG A 13 4.65 6.25 -8.50
CA ARG A 13 5.65 7.22 -8.90
C ARG A 13 5.99 7.06 -10.39
N GLY A 14 6.26 8.16 -11.06
CA GLY A 14 6.43 8.18 -12.50
C GLY A 14 5.10 8.11 -13.27
N THR A 15 3.98 8.40 -12.61
CA THR A 15 2.65 8.52 -13.22
C THR A 15 1.94 9.78 -12.75
N THR A 16 0.79 10.08 -13.35
CA THR A 16 -0.06 11.23 -12.94
C THR A 16 -0.79 11.03 -11.61
N LYS A 17 -0.74 9.83 -11.02
CA LYS A 17 -1.47 9.48 -9.79
C LYS A 17 -0.57 8.73 -8.78
N PRO A 18 0.52 9.37 -8.30
CA PRO A 18 1.37 8.75 -7.29
C PRO A 18 0.56 8.41 -6.03
N PHE A 19 0.87 7.28 -5.41
CA PHE A 19 0.21 6.75 -4.20
C PHE A 19 -1.29 6.44 -4.32
N LYS A 20 -1.91 6.70 -5.48
CA LYS A 20 -3.29 6.28 -5.77
C LYS A 20 -3.36 5.04 -6.65
N ARG A 21 -2.22 4.60 -7.15
CA ARG A 21 -2.05 3.35 -7.89
C ARG A 21 -0.77 2.66 -7.47
N PHE A 22 -0.75 1.37 -7.69
CA PHE A 22 0.44 0.57 -7.44
C PHE A 22 0.48 -0.62 -8.40
N GLY A 23 1.66 -1.16 -8.65
CA GLY A 23 1.78 -2.32 -9.55
C GLY A 23 3.22 -2.76 -9.79
N ALA A 24 3.32 -3.86 -10.52
CA ALA A 24 4.56 -4.43 -11.01
C ALA A 24 4.29 -5.21 -12.31
N PRO A 25 5.31 -5.48 -13.15
CA PRO A 25 5.10 -6.28 -14.37
C PRO A 25 4.52 -7.67 -14.11
N TRP A 26 4.86 -8.27 -12.99
CA TRP A 26 4.48 -9.63 -12.61
C TRP A 26 3.18 -9.73 -11.79
N LEU A 27 2.53 -8.61 -11.49
CA LEU A 27 1.32 -8.61 -10.65
C LEU A 27 0.10 -9.13 -11.41
N HIS A 28 -0.75 -9.91 -10.75
CA HIS A 28 -2.05 -10.34 -11.28
C HIS A 28 -3.14 -9.34 -10.86
N ASN A 29 -3.22 -8.21 -11.59
CA ASN A 29 -4.03 -7.05 -11.21
C ASN A 29 -5.53 -7.33 -11.08
N GLN A 30 -6.12 -8.11 -11.98
CA GLN A 30 -7.55 -8.43 -11.93
C GLN A 30 -7.89 -9.23 -10.67
N LYS A 31 -7.16 -10.33 -10.43
CA LYS A 31 -7.34 -11.16 -9.24
C LYS A 31 -7.15 -10.35 -7.95
N LEU A 32 -6.10 -9.54 -7.91
CA LEU A 32 -5.81 -8.71 -6.74
C LEU A 32 -6.90 -7.67 -6.48
N ALA A 33 -7.41 -7.01 -7.52
CA ALA A 33 -8.50 -6.03 -7.37
C ALA A 33 -9.80 -6.67 -6.88
N ILE A 34 -10.14 -7.86 -7.38
CA ILE A 34 -11.31 -8.63 -6.92
C ILE A 34 -11.17 -8.95 -5.43
N GLU A 35 -10.03 -9.52 -5.02
CA GLU A 35 -9.81 -9.91 -3.63
C GLU A 35 -9.76 -8.71 -2.68
N LEU A 36 -9.19 -7.59 -3.11
CA LEU A 36 -9.20 -6.36 -2.32
C LEU A 36 -10.63 -5.81 -2.14
N ASN A 37 -11.46 -5.87 -3.17
CA ASN A 37 -12.87 -5.45 -3.07
C ASN A 37 -13.68 -6.41 -2.18
N ASN A 38 -13.41 -7.71 -2.21
CA ASN A 38 -14.04 -8.70 -1.35
C ASN A 38 -13.78 -8.46 0.14
N LEU A 39 -12.70 -7.74 0.49
CA LEU A 39 -12.43 -7.34 1.89
C LEU A 39 -13.40 -6.26 2.40
N ASN A 40 -14.20 -5.64 1.53
CA ASN A 40 -15.16 -4.59 1.87
C ASN A 40 -14.55 -3.48 2.76
N LEU A 41 -13.32 -3.03 2.43
CA LEU A 41 -12.65 -2.00 3.21
C LEU A 41 -13.41 -0.68 3.14
N PRO A 42 -13.70 -0.04 4.29
CA PRO A 42 -14.50 1.20 4.30
C PRO A 42 -13.84 2.32 3.49
N GLY A 43 -14.65 3.05 2.72
CA GLY A 43 -14.24 4.27 2.04
C GLY A 43 -13.30 4.10 0.85
N VAL A 44 -13.09 2.87 0.34
CA VAL A 44 -12.22 2.61 -0.80
C VAL A 44 -12.74 1.50 -1.70
N ALA A 45 -12.55 1.65 -3.01
CA ALA A 45 -12.74 0.60 -4.01
C ALA A 45 -11.45 0.44 -4.83
N PHE A 46 -11.30 -0.70 -5.48
CA PHE A 46 -10.09 -1.07 -6.21
C PHE A 46 -10.43 -1.41 -7.66
N LYS A 47 -9.71 -0.76 -8.60
CA LYS A 47 -9.88 -0.96 -10.04
C LYS A 47 -8.60 -1.54 -10.63
N PRO A 48 -8.66 -2.65 -11.39
CA PRO A 48 -7.50 -3.15 -12.10
C PRO A 48 -7.12 -2.17 -13.22
N ILE A 49 -5.83 -1.90 -13.37
CA ILE A 49 -5.25 -1.02 -14.38
C ILE A 49 -3.96 -1.59 -14.92
N THR A 50 -3.48 -0.99 -16.02
CA THR A 50 -2.08 -1.07 -16.46
C THR A 50 -1.51 0.34 -16.56
N PHE A 51 -0.21 0.49 -16.31
CA PHE A 51 0.49 1.77 -16.45
C PHE A 51 1.96 1.56 -16.75
N ILE A 52 2.61 2.60 -17.26
CA ILE A 52 4.05 2.62 -17.51
C ILE A 52 4.63 3.77 -16.69
N PRO A 53 5.49 3.49 -15.69
CA PRO A 53 6.20 4.54 -14.98
C PRO A 53 7.24 5.19 -15.90
N ILE A 54 7.36 6.51 -15.83
CA ILE A 54 8.38 7.27 -16.56
C ILE A 54 9.15 8.17 -15.60
N ASP A 55 10.37 8.49 -15.93
CA ASP A 55 11.11 9.52 -15.22
C ASP A 55 10.41 10.89 -15.41
N ILE A 56 10.14 11.58 -14.30
CA ILE A 56 9.55 12.92 -14.31
C ILE A 56 10.47 13.83 -13.51
N LYS A 57 11.24 14.64 -14.23
CA LYS A 57 12.23 15.56 -13.65
C LYS A 57 11.62 16.39 -12.51
N GLY A 58 12.24 16.33 -11.34
CA GLY A 58 11.79 17.06 -10.15
C GLY A 58 10.63 16.44 -9.38
N MET A 59 10.02 15.35 -9.87
CA MET A 59 8.89 14.67 -9.21
C MET A 59 9.15 13.19 -8.92
N ALA A 60 9.69 12.46 -9.87
CA ALA A 60 9.90 11.02 -9.74
C ALA A 60 11.12 10.58 -10.54
N ASN A 61 12.31 10.71 -9.95
CA ASN A 61 13.55 10.26 -10.59
C ASN A 61 13.69 8.73 -10.41
N ASN A 62 14.02 8.03 -11.48
CA ASN A 62 14.25 6.59 -11.52
C ASN A 62 13.12 5.78 -10.80
N PRO A 63 11.85 5.90 -11.21
CA PRO A 63 10.78 5.14 -10.60
C PRO A 63 10.99 3.64 -10.82
N LYS A 64 10.56 2.81 -9.88
CA LYS A 64 10.60 1.35 -10.05
C LYS A 64 9.91 0.95 -11.35
N TYR A 65 10.51 0.03 -12.11
CA TYR A 65 10.01 -0.44 -13.41
C TYR A 65 9.84 0.66 -14.46
N GLU A 66 10.73 1.64 -14.48
CA GLU A 66 10.72 2.70 -15.49
C GLU A 66 10.62 2.10 -16.90
N LYS A 67 9.74 2.66 -17.74
CA LYS A 67 9.47 2.23 -19.13
C LYS A 67 8.96 0.79 -19.30
N GLN A 68 8.59 0.10 -18.22
CA GLN A 68 8.01 -1.23 -18.29
C GLN A 68 6.49 -1.16 -18.06
N ILE A 69 5.74 -2.04 -18.71
CA ILE A 69 4.31 -2.20 -18.47
C ILE A 69 4.13 -2.85 -17.10
N CYS A 70 3.49 -2.12 -16.18
CA CYS A 70 3.09 -2.63 -14.87
C CYS A 70 1.60 -2.97 -14.89
N ASN A 71 1.28 -4.19 -14.50
CA ASN A 71 -0.06 -4.56 -14.09
C ASN A 71 -0.29 -4.03 -12.68
N GLY A 72 -1.40 -3.34 -12.44
CA GLY A 72 -1.58 -2.66 -11.17
C GLY A 72 -3.04 -2.50 -10.76
N VAL A 73 -3.22 -1.83 -9.65
CA VAL A 73 -4.52 -1.51 -9.07
C VAL A 73 -4.55 -0.02 -8.75
N GLU A 74 -5.64 0.63 -9.11
CA GLU A 74 -5.93 2.01 -8.71
C GLU A 74 -6.90 2.01 -7.52
N LEU A 75 -6.60 2.83 -6.51
CA LEU A 75 -7.45 3.08 -5.37
C LEU A 75 -8.41 4.23 -5.70
N ILE A 76 -9.70 3.98 -5.53
CA ILE A 76 -10.76 4.97 -5.65
C ILE A 76 -11.28 5.23 -4.25
N ILE A 77 -11.00 6.40 -3.71
CA ILE A 77 -11.52 6.80 -2.40
C ILE A 77 -12.99 7.18 -2.57
N THR A 78 -13.88 6.37 -2.01
CA THR A 78 -15.32 6.53 -2.08
C THR A 78 -15.87 7.37 -0.91
N ASN A 79 -15.24 7.26 0.26
CA ASN A 79 -15.55 8.09 1.42
C ASN A 79 -14.26 8.36 2.22
N ARG A 80 -13.89 9.64 2.34
CA ARG A 80 -12.64 10.05 3.04
C ARG A 80 -12.71 9.85 4.55
N ASN A 81 -13.89 9.97 5.13
CA ASN A 81 -14.07 9.87 6.58
C ASN A 81 -13.92 8.43 7.07
N ASP A 82 -14.29 7.46 6.24
CA ASP A 82 -14.24 6.04 6.56
C ASP A 82 -12.91 5.40 6.11
N PHE A 83 -12.17 6.06 5.21
CA PHE A 83 -10.97 5.50 4.61
C PHE A 83 -9.80 5.43 5.60
N ASN A 84 -9.39 4.21 5.94
CA ASN A 84 -8.19 3.97 6.74
C ASN A 84 -7.01 3.56 5.85
N SER A 85 -6.12 4.51 5.55
CA SER A 85 -4.98 4.32 4.64
C SER A 85 -3.94 3.32 5.15
N VAL A 86 -3.74 3.23 6.46
CA VAL A 86 -2.78 2.29 7.08
C VAL A 86 -3.29 0.87 6.99
N ASN A 87 -4.53 0.64 7.41
CA ASN A 87 -5.17 -0.67 7.31
C ASN A 87 -5.23 -1.16 5.86
N THR A 88 -5.64 -0.28 4.94
CA THR A 88 -5.67 -0.58 3.51
C THR A 88 -4.30 -0.97 2.98
N GLY A 89 -3.24 -0.25 3.36
CA GLY A 89 -1.87 -0.55 2.95
C GLY A 89 -1.39 -1.92 3.45
N ILE A 90 -1.69 -2.27 4.69
CA ILE A 90 -1.36 -3.58 5.27
C ILE A 90 -2.09 -4.70 4.51
N LYS A 91 -3.40 -4.55 4.26
CA LYS A 91 -4.19 -5.55 3.53
C LYS A 91 -3.68 -5.76 2.09
N ILE A 92 -3.30 -4.69 1.40
CA ILE A 92 -2.68 -4.76 0.07
C ILE A 92 -1.38 -5.57 0.13
N ILE A 93 -0.46 -5.22 1.03
CA ILE A 93 0.84 -5.91 1.17
C ILE A 93 0.63 -7.39 1.52
N SER A 94 -0.28 -7.69 2.43
CA SER A 94 -0.63 -9.05 2.84
C SER A 94 -1.13 -9.90 1.68
N LEU A 95 -2.04 -9.37 0.86
CA LEU A 95 -2.56 -10.09 -0.31
C LEU A 95 -1.48 -10.29 -1.39
N ILE A 96 -0.65 -9.27 -1.65
CA ILE A 96 0.45 -9.40 -2.62
C ILE A 96 1.45 -10.45 -2.15
N SER A 97 1.86 -10.42 -0.88
CA SER A 97 2.76 -11.41 -0.29
C SER A 97 2.22 -12.84 -0.42
N ARG A 98 0.91 -13.02 -0.21
CA ARG A 98 0.25 -14.33 -0.35
C ARG A 98 0.16 -14.82 -1.79
N PHE A 99 -0.14 -13.92 -2.75
CA PHE A 99 -0.35 -14.31 -4.15
C PHE A 99 0.95 -14.39 -4.96
N HIS A 100 1.99 -13.72 -4.52
CA HIS A 100 3.24 -13.55 -5.24
C HIS A 100 4.46 -13.74 -4.34
N SER A 101 4.41 -14.70 -3.42
CA SER A 101 5.45 -14.94 -2.41
C SER A 101 6.86 -15.11 -2.99
N GLU A 102 6.96 -15.67 -4.21
CA GLU A 102 8.25 -15.89 -4.90
C GLU A 102 8.84 -14.62 -5.56
N LYS A 103 8.01 -13.59 -5.77
CA LYS A 103 8.40 -12.37 -6.50
C LYS A 103 8.33 -11.11 -5.66
N PHE A 104 7.56 -11.17 -4.58
CA PHE A 104 7.34 -10.02 -3.71
C PHE A 104 8.45 -9.90 -2.68
N GLU A 105 9.06 -8.74 -2.63
CA GLU A 105 10.16 -8.43 -1.72
C GLU A 105 9.85 -7.22 -0.86
N ILE A 106 10.27 -7.29 0.41
CA ILE A 106 10.19 -6.20 1.37
C ILE A 106 11.60 -5.83 1.81
N ASN A 107 11.96 -4.57 1.67
CA ASN A 107 13.16 -4.04 2.30
C ASN A 107 12.86 -3.79 3.78
N GLU A 108 13.31 -4.70 4.64
CA GLU A 108 13.03 -4.68 6.08
C GLU A 108 13.50 -3.39 6.77
N SER A 109 14.68 -2.88 6.41
CA SER A 109 15.22 -1.67 7.01
C SER A 109 14.32 -0.46 6.72
N ASN A 110 13.93 -0.28 5.46
CA ASN A 110 13.01 0.78 5.06
C ASN A 110 11.62 0.59 5.66
N MET A 111 11.13 -0.65 5.69
CA MET A 111 9.82 -0.96 6.26
C MET A 111 9.78 -0.65 7.76
N ASN A 112 10.80 -1.05 8.52
CA ASN A 112 10.90 -0.76 9.94
C ASN A 112 10.96 0.74 10.22
N ARG A 113 11.62 1.52 9.36
CA ARG A 113 11.65 2.98 9.45
C ARG A 113 10.27 3.60 9.19
N LEU A 114 9.56 3.14 8.15
CA LEU A 114 8.23 3.65 7.79
C LEU A 114 7.16 3.22 8.80
N TRP A 115 7.28 2.01 9.32
CA TRP A 115 6.36 1.45 10.30
C TRP A 115 6.63 1.91 11.73
N GLY A 116 7.87 2.32 12.03
CA GLY A 116 8.30 2.76 13.35
C GLY A 116 8.61 1.64 14.35
N LYS A 117 8.51 0.37 13.96
CA LYS A 117 8.79 -0.82 14.80
C LYS A 117 9.38 -1.96 13.98
N LYS A 118 10.20 -2.81 14.63
CA LYS A 118 10.82 -4.00 14.00
C LYS A 118 9.91 -5.25 14.02
N ASN A 119 8.63 -5.11 13.69
CA ASN A 119 7.69 -6.23 13.77
C ASN A 119 6.75 -6.36 12.56
N PHE A 120 7.00 -5.60 11.49
CA PHE A 120 6.09 -5.55 10.36
C PHE A 120 5.88 -6.93 9.69
N GLN A 121 6.96 -7.74 9.60
CA GLN A 121 6.88 -9.09 9.03
C GLN A 121 5.93 -10.00 9.80
N LYS A 122 5.89 -9.90 11.14
CA LYS A 122 4.94 -10.65 11.96
C LYS A 122 3.48 -10.27 11.65
N ILE A 123 3.26 -8.99 11.34
CA ILE A 123 1.94 -8.46 11.01
C ILE A 123 1.41 -9.06 9.71
N ILE A 124 2.26 -9.17 8.70
CA ILE A 124 1.87 -9.74 7.39
C ILE A 124 1.58 -11.24 7.52
N ASN A 125 2.39 -11.98 8.26
CA ASN A 125 2.26 -13.42 8.45
C ASN A 125 0.97 -13.82 9.18
N LEU A 126 0.38 -12.93 9.95
CA LEU A 126 -0.90 -13.14 10.64
C LEU A 126 -2.13 -12.85 9.75
N ASN A 127 -2.01 -13.00 8.42
CA ASN A 127 -3.07 -12.74 7.43
C ASN A 127 -3.63 -11.30 7.45
N GLY A 128 -2.89 -10.37 8.01
CA GLY A 128 -3.36 -8.99 8.21
C GLY A 128 -4.57 -8.89 9.16
N GLU A 129 -4.95 -9.98 9.84
CA GLU A 129 -5.83 -9.96 11.00
C GLU A 129 -5.05 -9.50 12.21
N PHE A 130 -4.46 -8.39 12.03
CA PHE A 130 -3.63 -7.86 13.06
C PHE A 130 -4.47 -7.27 14.18
N ALA A 131 -3.91 -7.33 15.37
CA ALA A 131 -4.20 -6.49 16.52
C ALA A 131 -4.14 -4.98 16.17
N ASN A 132 -4.67 -4.66 15.02
CA ASN A 132 -4.76 -3.34 14.41
C ASN A 132 -5.53 -2.39 15.32
N ASN A 133 -6.48 -2.95 16.07
CA ASN A 133 -7.28 -2.15 16.96
C ASN A 133 -6.48 -1.63 18.16
N GLU A 134 -5.53 -2.39 18.67
CA GLU A 134 -4.77 -1.96 19.85
C GLU A 134 -3.66 -0.93 19.51
N LEU A 135 -2.87 -1.19 18.47
CA LEU A 135 -1.81 -0.25 18.07
C LEU A 135 -2.37 1.05 17.49
N ILE A 136 -3.41 0.96 16.67
CA ILE A 136 -4.07 2.15 16.12
C ILE A 136 -4.78 2.91 17.24
N LYS A 137 -5.48 2.24 18.14
CA LYS A 137 -6.08 2.87 19.32
C LYS A 137 -5.03 3.54 20.20
N THR A 138 -3.96 2.83 20.52
CA THR A 138 -2.85 3.39 21.33
C THR A 138 -2.24 4.62 20.65
N PHE A 139 -2.02 4.56 19.32
CA PHE A 139 -1.53 5.72 18.58
C PHE A 139 -2.54 6.87 18.58
N GLN A 140 -3.81 6.59 18.34
CA GLN A 140 -4.89 7.59 18.37
C GLN A 140 -5.03 8.23 19.76
N GLU A 141 -4.95 7.44 20.82
CA GLU A 141 -4.97 7.96 22.20
C GLU A 141 -3.75 8.82 22.51
N LEU A 142 -2.55 8.37 22.13
CA LEU A 142 -1.32 9.15 22.31
C LEU A 142 -1.30 10.42 21.47
N SER A 143 -1.88 10.40 20.26
CA SER A 143 -1.88 11.56 19.37
C SER A 143 -2.91 12.62 19.76
N LYS A 144 -4.00 12.24 20.43
CA LYS A 144 -5.06 13.20 20.86
C LYS A 144 -4.51 14.42 21.60
N LYS A 145 -3.52 14.23 22.47
CA LYS A 145 -2.88 15.33 23.21
C LYS A 145 -2.09 16.32 22.33
N TYR A 146 -1.82 15.97 21.06
CA TYR A 146 -1.10 16.80 20.10
C TYR A 146 -2.00 17.32 18.98
N HIS A 147 -3.31 17.06 19.03
CA HIS A 147 -4.25 17.66 18.10
C HIS A 147 -4.43 19.13 18.51
N PHE A 148 -4.12 20.04 17.60
CA PHE A 148 -4.29 21.49 17.80
C PHE A 148 -5.65 21.99 17.32
N TYR A 149 -6.45 21.13 16.67
CA TYR A 149 -7.77 21.43 16.15
C TYR A 149 -8.71 20.27 16.47
N ASP A 150 -9.88 20.58 16.99
CA ASP A 150 -11.00 19.66 17.19
C ASP A 150 -11.75 19.39 15.88
#